data_97917baf7701e173996a2a2079b7c41f
#
_entry.id   97917baf7701e173996a2a2079b7c41f
#
_cell.length_a   1.000
_cell.length_b   1.000
_cell.length_c   1.000
_cell.angle_alpha   90.00
_cell.angle_beta   90.00
_cell.angle_gamma   90.00
#
_symmetry.space_group_name_H-M   'P 1'
#
loop_
_entity.id
_entity.type
_entity.pdbx_description
1 polymer ?
#
loop_
_entity_poly.entity_id
_entity_poly.type
_entity_poly.pdbx_seq_one_letter_code
_entity_poly.pdbx_strand_id
1 'polypeptide(L)'
;VSVDYVGATENNLVFHLEFNNTSAEKFWLIIKNDAGVVVFQQAYKDAHFSKTIRLPKEEGEMHPTFVIRTANDQVERKFAVNTKISEKVVVTKL
;
A
#
# COMPACT_ATOMS: atom_id res chain seq x y z
N VAL A 1 -6.21 9.63 4.91
CA VAL A 1 -5.57 8.33 4.59
C VAL A 1 -4.08 8.42 4.82
N SER A 2 -3.55 7.49 5.58
CA SER A 2 -2.13 7.40 5.87
C SER A 2 -1.62 6.04 5.39
N VAL A 3 -0.55 6.06 4.59
CA VAL A 3 0.16 4.85 4.17
C VAL A 3 1.63 5.07 4.46
N ASP A 4 2.21 4.24 5.32
CA ASP A 4 3.60 4.38 5.73
C ASP A 4 4.35 3.07 5.54
N TYR A 5 5.60 3.19 5.08
CA TYR A 5 6.51 2.07 5.05
C TYR A 5 7.07 1.87 6.47
N VAL A 6 6.92 0.67 7.01
CA VAL A 6 7.36 0.39 8.38
C VAL A 6 8.56 -0.54 8.49
N GLY A 7 8.92 -1.23 7.45
CA GLY A 7 10.10 -2.08 7.46
C GLY A 7 10.07 -3.17 6.42
N ALA A 8 11.09 -3.99 6.42
CA ALA A 8 11.21 -5.12 5.51
C ALA A 8 11.58 -6.39 6.28
N THR A 9 11.02 -7.50 5.86
CA THR A 9 11.46 -8.83 6.26
C THR A 9 12.33 -9.42 5.16
N GLU A 10 12.76 -10.66 5.30
CA GLU A 10 13.58 -11.32 4.27
C GLU A 10 12.88 -11.35 2.91
N ASN A 11 11.59 -11.60 2.89
CA ASN A 11 10.83 -11.80 1.66
C ASN A 11 9.79 -10.72 1.37
N ASN A 12 9.53 -9.81 2.29
CA ASN A 12 8.43 -8.87 2.16
C ASN A 12 8.80 -7.45 2.54
N LEU A 13 8.14 -6.49 1.90
CA LEU A 13 8.04 -5.11 2.35
C LEU A 13 6.78 -4.99 3.20
N VAL A 14 6.87 -4.24 4.28
CA VAL A 14 5.76 -4.09 5.23
C VAL A 14 5.31 -2.64 5.25
N PHE A 15 4.04 -2.42 4.98
CA PHE A 15 3.40 -1.11 5.00
C PHE A 15 2.27 -1.11 6.01
N HIS A 16 2.00 0.04 6.60
CA HIS A 16 0.87 0.24 7.50
C HIS A 16 -0.09 1.26 6.91
N LEU A 17 -1.36 0.88 6.83
CA LEU A 17 -2.44 1.71 6.31
C LEU A 17 -3.36 2.12 7.44
N GLU A 18 -3.74 3.40 7.46
CA GLU A 18 -4.81 3.90 8.33
C GLU A 18 -5.77 4.77 7.53
N PHE A 19 -7.05 4.55 7.72
CA PHE A 19 -8.10 5.33 7.13
C PHE A 19 -9.22 5.57 8.14
N ASN A 20 -9.50 6.85 8.39
CA ASN A 20 -10.57 7.25 9.29
C ASN A 20 -11.86 7.41 8.48
N ASN A 21 -12.69 6.37 8.50
CA ASN A 21 -13.93 6.29 7.74
C ASN A 21 -15.12 6.49 8.70
N THR A 22 -15.29 7.72 9.16
CA THR A 22 -16.24 8.04 10.25
C THR A 22 -17.67 7.66 9.95
N SER A 23 -18.09 7.66 8.69
CA SER A 23 -19.44 7.27 8.28
C SER A 23 -19.61 5.75 8.16
N ALA A 24 -18.54 4.98 8.34
CA ALA A 24 -18.56 3.52 8.20
C ALA A 24 -19.15 3.05 6.86
N GLU A 25 -18.92 3.81 5.81
CA GLU A 25 -19.35 3.46 4.46
C GLU A 25 -18.40 2.45 3.83
N LYS A 26 -18.91 1.69 2.87
CA LYS A 26 -18.11 0.74 2.13
C LYS A 26 -17.02 1.46 1.34
N PHE A 27 -15.79 0.98 1.43
CA PHE A 27 -14.68 1.44 0.61
C PHE A 27 -13.88 0.24 0.12
N TRP A 28 -13.04 0.48 -0.89
CA TRP A 28 -12.16 -0.53 -1.46
C TRP A 28 -10.71 -0.15 -1.20
N LEU A 29 -9.93 -1.13 -0.74
CA LEU A 29 -8.48 -1.04 -0.75
C LEU A 29 -7.99 -1.78 -1.99
N ILE A 30 -7.24 -1.07 -2.83
CA ILE A 30 -6.71 -1.61 -4.08
C ILE A 30 -5.20 -1.38 -4.08
N ILE A 31 -4.43 -2.40 -4.40
CA ILE A 31 -2.98 -2.28 -4.53
C ILE A 31 -2.62 -2.67 -5.95
N LYS A 32 -1.84 -1.81 -6.61
CA LYS A 32 -1.41 -2.00 -7.99
C LYS A 32 0.11 -2.10 -8.06
N ASN A 33 0.60 -2.88 -9.01
CA ASN A 33 2.02 -2.96 -9.32
C ASN A 33 2.45 -1.88 -10.31
N ASP A 34 3.70 -1.91 -10.76
CA ASP A 34 4.28 -0.94 -11.69
C ASP A 34 3.53 -0.84 -13.02
N ALA A 35 2.97 -1.95 -13.49
CA ALA A 35 2.22 -2.00 -14.73
C ALA A 35 0.77 -1.52 -14.59
N GLY A 36 0.37 -1.11 -13.38
CA GLY A 36 -1.00 -0.72 -13.09
C GLY A 36 -1.94 -1.90 -12.91
N VAL A 37 -1.40 -3.10 -12.78
CA VAL A 37 -2.20 -4.31 -12.57
C VAL A 37 -2.56 -4.43 -11.09
N VAL A 38 -3.84 -4.70 -10.82
CA VAL A 38 -4.34 -4.91 -9.47
C VAL A 38 -3.79 -6.23 -8.93
N VAL A 39 -3.02 -6.16 -7.84
CA VAL A 39 -2.46 -7.34 -7.16
C VAL A 39 -3.20 -7.67 -5.88
N PHE A 40 -4.00 -6.74 -5.37
CA PHE A 40 -4.85 -6.92 -4.20
C PHE A 40 -6.06 -6.00 -4.30
N GLN A 41 -7.25 -6.50 -3.95
CA GLN A 41 -8.47 -5.71 -3.92
C GLN A 41 -9.43 -6.33 -2.93
N GLN A 42 -9.90 -5.54 -1.96
CA GLN A 42 -10.88 -5.98 -0.99
C GLN A 42 -11.71 -4.81 -0.46
N ALA A 43 -12.98 -5.07 -0.18
CA ALA A 43 -13.90 -4.10 0.38
C ALA A 43 -13.92 -4.20 1.90
N TYR A 44 -14.09 -3.05 2.55
CA TYR A 44 -14.19 -2.92 4.00
C TYR A 44 -15.25 -1.90 4.35
N LYS A 45 -15.70 -1.94 5.62
CA LYS A 45 -16.67 -0.97 6.17
C LYS A 45 -16.22 -0.38 7.51
N ASP A 46 -15.02 -0.66 7.93
CA ASP A 46 -14.50 -0.26 9.24
C ASP A 46 -14.52 1.27 9.37
N ALA A 47 -15.07 1.78 10.47
CA ALA A 47 -15.02 3.20 10.77
C ALA A 47 -13.58 3.65 11.06
N HIS A 48 -12.83 2.80 11.72
CA HIS A 48 -11.39 2.95 11.98
C HIS A 48 -10.66 1.82 11.28
N PHE A 49 -10.17 2.09 10.08
CA PHE A 49 -9.43 1.08 9.32
C PHE A 49 -7.94 1.19 9.63
N SER A 50 -7.36 0.09 10.10
CA SER A 50 -5.94 -0.01 10.37
C SER A 50 -5.48 -1.39 9.93
N LYS A 51 -4.52 -1.45 9.01
CA LYS A 51 -4.08 -2.73 8.45
C LYS A 51 -2.60 -2.71 8.10
N THR A 52 -1.93 -3.81 8.42
CA THR A 52 -0.56 -4.07 7.97
C THR A 52 -0.60 -4.87 6.68
N ILE A 53 0.07 -4.37 5.66
CA ILE A 53 0.14 -4.98 4.34
C ILE A 53 1.56 -5.46 4.08
N ARG A 54 1.70 -6.71 3.64
CA ARG A 54 2.98 -7.27 3.23
C ARG A 54 2.98 -7.47 1.72
N LEU A 55 3.97 -6.89 1.05
CA LEU A 55 4.17 -7.06 -0.38
C LEU A 55 5.45 -7.84 -0.62
N PRO A 56 5.44 -8.84 -1.51
CA PRO A 56 6.67 -9.55 -1.86
C PRO A 56 7.73 -8.60 -2.38
N LYS A 57 8.96 -8.78 -1.92
CA LYS A 57 10.10 -8.03 -2.46
C LYS A 57 10.40 -8.48 -3.88
N GLU A 58 10.71 -7.50 -4.72
CA GLU A 58 11.24 -7.73 -6.06
C GLU A 58 12.64 -7.15 -6.14
N GLU A 59 13.51 -7.76 -6.92
CA GLU A 59 14.84 -7.21 -7.18
C GLU A 59 14.75 -5.92 -8.00
N GLY A 60 15.62 -4.95 -7.67
CA GLY A 60 15.65 -3.67 -8.36
C GLY A 60 14.56 -2.72 -7.86
N GLU A 61 13.93 -2.06 -8.81
CA GLU A 61 12.89 -1.07 -8.50
C GLU A 61 11.49 -1.64 -8.59
N MET A 62 10.62 -1.20 -7.67
CA MET A 62 9.20 -1.43 -7.75
C MET A 62 8.45 -0.18 -7.30
N HIS A 63 7.25 0.02 -7.83
CA HIS A 63 6.44 1.21 -7.57
C HIS A 63 5.02 0.81 -7.18
N PRO A 64 4.81 0.32 -5.95
CA PRO A 64 3.48 -0.05 -5.51
C PRO A 64 2.60 1.20 -5.35
N THR A 65 1.35 1.08 -5.78
CA THR A 65 0.34 2.12 -5.62
C THR A 65 -0.77 1.60 -4.73
N PHE A 66 -1.05 2.33 -3.66
CA PHE A 66 -2.15 2.04 -2.74
C PHE A 66 -3.30 2.99 -3.05
N VAL A 67 -4.49 2.45 -3.24
CA VAL A 67 -5.69 3.21 -3.58
C VAL A 67 -6.77 2.92 -2.55
N ILE A 68 -7.35 3.97 -1.99
CA ILE A 68 -8.57 3.90 -1.20
C ILE A 68 -9.67 4.54 -2.04
N ARG A 69 -10.67 3.74 -2.42
CA ARG A 69 -11.79 4.21 -3.22
C ARG A 69 -13.07 4.15 -2.42
N THR A 70 -13.72 5.30 -2.29
CA THR A 70 -15.07 5.42 -1.71
C THR A 70 -16.08 5.62 -2.82
N ALA A 71 -17.37 5.77 -2.47
CA ALA A 71 -18.41 6.03 -3.46
C ALA A 71 -18.20 7.34 -4.21
N ASN A 72 -17.59 8.34 -3.56
CA ASN A 72 -17.49 9.70 -4.09
C ASN A 72 -16.05 10.16 -4.31
N ASP A 73 -15.05 9.40 -3.90
CA ASP A 73 -13.68 9.87 -3.91
C ASP A 73 -12.67 8.74 -4.07
N GLN A 74 -11.45 9.11 -4.42
CA GLN A 74 -10.35 8.16 -4.55
C GLN A 74 -9.06 8.83 -4.10
N VAL A 75 -8.33 8.18 -3.22
CA VAL A 75 -7.03 8.63 -2.73
C VAL A 75 -5.98 7.64 -3.16
N GLU A 76 -4.89 8.12 -3.74
CA GLU A 76 -3.76 7.29 -4.15
C GLU A 76 -2.50 7.67 -3.36
N ARG A 77 -1.70 6.65 -3.02
CA ARG A 77 -0.38 6.82 -2.43
C ARG A 77 0.60 5.92 -3.17
N LYS A 78 1.60 6.53 -3.79
CA LYS A 78 2.62 5.83 -4.58
C LYS A 78 3.94 5.83 -3.85
N PHE A 79 4.70 4.75 -4.01
CA PHE A 79 6.03 4.61 -3.45
C PHE A 79 7.01 4.22 -4.55
N ALA A 80 8.26 4.65 -4.39
CA ALA A 80 9.38 4.12 -5.14
C ALA A 80 10.22 3.28 -4.19
N VAL A 81 10.39 2.01 -4.51
CA VAL A 81 11.16 1.05 -3.71
C VAL A 81 12.34 0.59 -4.53
N ASN A 82 13.54 0.68 -3.96
CA ASN A 82 14.74 0.17 -4.58
C ASN A 82 15.44 -0.80 -3.62
N THR A 83 15.55 -2.06 -4.03
CA THR A 83 16.24 -3.09 -3.28
C THR A 83 17.58 -3.37 -3.94
N LYS A 84 18.67 -3.01 -3.26
CA LYS A 84 20.03 -3.19 -3.77
C LYS A 84 20.57 -4.58 -3.41
N ILE A 85 21.56 -5.03 -4.17
CA ILE A 85 22.20 -6.35 -4.02
C ILE A 85 22.71 -6.59 -2.59
N SER A 86 23.10 -5.54 -1.86
CA SER A 86 23.52 -5.60 -0.45
C SER A 86 22.37 -5.73 0.54
N GLU A 87 21.17 -6.03 0.07
CA GLU A 87 19.91 -6.12 0.84
C GLU A 87 19.51 -4.81 1.52
N LYS A 88 20.04 -3.71 1.06
CA LYS A 88 19.61 -2.41 1.53
C LYS A 88 18.34 -1.98 0.78
N VAL A 89 17.26 -1.82 1.50
CA VAL A 89 15.98 -1.36 0.95
C VAL A 89 15.86 0.13 1.15
N VAL A 90 15.59 0.86 0.07
CA VAL A 90 15.31 2.29 0.11
C VAL A 90 13.88 2.49 -0.36
N VAL A 91 13.06 3.13 0.45
CA VAL A 91 11.65 3.41 0.14
C VAL A 91 11.44 4.91 0.16
N THR A 92 10.90 5.44 -0.94
CA THR A 92 10.53 6.84 -1.06
C THR A 92 9.03 6.94 -1.29
N LYS A 93 8.38 7.78 -0.51
CA LYS A 93 6.97 8.12 -0.71
C LYS A 93 6.89 9.21 -1.78
N LEU A 94 6.16 8.95 -2.82
CA LEU A 94 6.03 9.85 -3.97
C LEU A 94 4.84 10.83 -3.85
#